data_be955a74caf9afc798ad7fab1f48a33f
#
_entry.id   be955a74caf9afc798ad7fab1f48a33f
#
_cell.length_a   1.000
_cell.length_b   1.000
_cell.length_c   1.000
_cell.angle_alpha   90.00
_cell.angle_beta   90.00
_cell.angle_gamma   90.00
#
_symmetry.space_group_name_H-M   'P 1'
#
loop_
_entity.id
_entity.type
_entity.pdbx_description
1 polymer ?
#
loop_
_entity_poly.entity_id
_entity_poly.type
_entity_poly.pdbx_seq_one_letter_code
_entity_poly.pdbx_strand_id
1 'polypeptide(L)'
;MTSTIKVDTISENTSANGVAVDGVTLKDGGIAATLASTITTADNTDTLTLISTDADANVGPNLNFYRNSSSPADGDLMGQIKFTGESAGSGIHTYGSIVMENNGVTDGQEQGKIKFNISMPDGALANVFNIDRTEICINEDSEDLDFRVESNGNTHALFVDG
;
A
#
# COMPACT_ATOMS: atom_id res chain seq x y z
N MET A 1 34.51 14.23 -20.75
CA MET A 1 34.69 12.89 -21.38
C MET A 1 33.61 12.01 -20.80
N THR A 2 32.71 11.49 -21.63
CA THR A 2 31.68 10.53 -21.22
C THR A 2 32.22 9.13 -21.42
N SER A 3 32.30 8.35 -20.36
CA SER A 3 32.66 6.93 -20.43
C SER A 3 31.39 6.09 -20.60
N THR A 4 31.37 5.21 -21.59
CA THR A 4 30.25 4.31 -21.85
C THR A 4 30.73 2.87 -21.72
N ILE A 5 30.05 2.08 -20.89
CA ILE A 5 30.21 0.62 -20.85
C ILE A 5 29.08 0.03 -21.69
N LYS A 6 29.44 -0.72 -22.74
CA LYS A 6 28.48 -1.46 -23.58
C LYS A 6 28.66 -2.94 -23.30
N VAL A 7 27.70 -3.53 -22.61
CA VAL A 7 27.67 -4.94 -22.27
C VAL A 7 26.25 -5.46 -22.39
N ASP A 8 26.06 -6.70 -22.79
CA ASP A 8 24.73 -7.34 -22.88
C ASP A 8 24.24 -7.80 -21.50
N THR A 9 25.19 -8.10 -20.60
CA THR A 9 24.88 -8.57 -19.24
C THR A 9 25.94 -8.07 -18.27
N ILE A 10 25.52 -7.60 -17.10
CA ILE A 10 26.38 -7.37 -15.93
C ILE A 10 26.05 -8.44 -14.91
N SER A 11 27.02 -9.34 -14.62
CA SER A 11 26.86 -10.41 -13.64
C SER A 11 27.69 -10.13 -12.41
N GLU A 12 27.24 -10.57 -11.23
CA GLU A 12 28.05 -10.55 -10.03
C GLU A 12 29.27 -11.46 -10.17
N ASN A 13 30.41 -11.00 -9.64
CA ASN A 13 31.67 -11.79 -9.67
C ASN A 13 31.72 -12.82 -8.54
N THR A 14 31.01 -12.59 -7.46
CA THR A 14 30.93 -13.50 -6.31
C THR A 14 29.48 -13.77 -5.99
N SER A 15 29.09 -15.05 -5.96
CA SER A 15 27.73 -15.48 -5.71
C SER A 15 27.12 -14.83 -4.46
N ALA A 16 25.90 -14.33 -4.58
CA ALA A 16 25.08 -13.73 -3.53
C ALA A 16 25.53 -12.33 -3.02
N ASN A 17 26.47 -11.65 -3.68
CA ASN A 17 26.85 -10.27 -3.30
C ASN A 17 26.17 -9.18 -4.14
N GLY A 18 25.60 -9.54 -5.28
CA GLY A 18 24.99 -8.61 -6.22
C GLY A 18 26.02 -7.72 -6.94
N VAL A 19 25.53 -6.85 -7.80
CA VAL A 19 26.34 -5.84 -8.48
C VAL A 19 26.09 -4.50 -7.82
N ALA A 20 27.12 -3.93 -7.20
CA ALA A 20 27.06 -2.57 -6.66
C ALA A 20 27.27 -1.57 -7.80
N VAL A 21 26.31 -0.70 -8.03
CA VAL A 21 26.39 0.41 -8.98
C VAL A 21 26.17 1.71 -8.21
N ASP A 22 27.18 2.55 -8.20
CA ASP A 22 27.08 3.86 -7.56
C ASP A 22 26.30 4.82 -8.47
N GLY A 23 25.23 5.41 -7.94
CA GLY A 23 24.38 6.33 -8.68
C GLY A 23 23.62 5.69 -9.85
N VAL A 24 22.87 4.61 -9.61
CA VAL A 24 22.12 3.90 -10.66
C VAL A 24 21.15 4.85 -11.37
N THR A 25 21.38 5.08 -12.67
CA THR A 25 20.42 5.68 -13.58
C THR A 25 19.95 4.61 -14.55
N LEU A 26 18.73 4.13 -14.39
CA LEU A 26 18.06 3.28 -15.36
C LEU A 26 17.21 4.16 -16.28
N LYS A 27 17.38 3.99 -17.60
CA LYS A 27 16.75 4.84 -18.62
C LYS A 27 15.96 3.98 -19.59
N ASP A 28 14.84 4.53 -20.06
CA ASP A 28 13.98 4.00 -21.13
C ASP A 28 13.14 2.74 -20.78
N GLY A 29 13.09 2.28 -19.54
CA GLY A 29 12.25 1.13 -19.20
C GLY A 29 12.00 0.91 -17.71
N GLY A 30 12.54 1.77 -16.88
CA GLY A 30 12.34 1.65 -15.43
C GLY A 30 13.14 0.49 -14.81
N ILE A 31 12.72 0.08 -13.63
CA ILE A 31 13.32 -1.01 -12.86
C ILE A 31 12.38 -2.20 -12.90
N ALA A 32 12.85 -3.35 -13.38
CA ALA A 32 12.13 -4.62 -13.29
C ALA A 32 12.85 -5.54 -12.30
N ALA A 33 12.18 -5.92 -11.22
CA ALA A 33 12.66 -6.90 -10.26
C ALA A 33 11.71 -8.09 -10.23
N THR A 34 12.25 -9.30 -10.30
CA THR A 34 11.47 -10.55 -10.23
C THR A 34 11.34 -11.10 -8.82
N LEU A 35 12.05 -10.51 -7.87
CA LEU A 35 12.03 -10.84 -6.46
C LEU A 35 11.68 -9.60 -5.63
N ALA A 36 11.42 -9.81 -4.34
CA ALA A 36 11.17 -8.71 -3.42
C ALA A 36 12.34 -7.71 -3.43
N SER A 37 12.00 -6.42 -3.52
CA SER A 37 12.96 -5.33 -3.53
C SER A 37 12.79 -4.48 -2.27
N THR A 38 13.90 -4.00 -1.71
CA THR A 38 13.90 -3.13 -0.54
C THR A 38 14.57 -1.81 -0.89
N ILE A 39 13.92 -0.71 -0.51
CA ILE A 39 14.50 0.63 -0.52
C ILE A 39 14.63 1.06 0.93
N THR A 40 15.84 1.42 1.37
CA THR A 40 16.12 1.74 2.78
C THR A 40 16.78 3.09 2.90
N THR A 41 16.30 3.92 3.83
CA THR A 41 16.99 5.13 4.30
C THR A 41 17.45 4.92 5.74
N ALA A 42 18.51 5.58 6.14
CA ALA A 42 19.08 5.49 7.50
C ALA A 42 18.64 6.66 8.40
N ASP A 43 17.83 7.56 7.88
CA ASP A 43 17.37 8.78 8.55
C ASP A 43 15.87 9.00 8.36
N ASN A 44 15.38 10.19 8.69
CA ASN A 44 13.96 10.56 8.61
C ASN A 44 13.57 11.19 7.26
N THR A 45 14.39 11.07 6.23
CA THR A 45 14.04 11.54 4.88
C THR A 45 13.06 10.58 4.19
N ASP A 46 12.37 11.09 3.17
CA ASP A 46 11.43 10.26 2.41
C ASP A 46 12.16 9.11 1.70
N THR A 47 11.79 7.89 2.03
CA THR A 47 12.39 6.69 1.41
C THR A 47 11.99 6.53 -0.05
N LEU A 48 10.79 6.93 -0.42
CA LEU A 48 10.27 6.89 -1.79
C LEU A 48 9.39 8.12 -2.03
N THR A 49 9.75 8.90 -3.05
CA THR A 49 8.94 10.01 -3.53
C THR A 49 8.52 9.75 -4.97
N LEU A 50 7.23 9.82 -5.25
CA LEU A 50 6.66 9.73 -6.59
C LEU A 50 6.26 11.13 -7.06
N ILE A 51 6.84 11.60 -8.19
CA ILE A 51 6.60 12.94 -8.70
C ILE A 51 6.06 12.85 -10.12
N SER A 52 4.95 13.56 -10.40
CA SER A 52 4.50 13.89 -11.74
C SER A 52 4.73 15.38 -11.99
N THR A 53 5.25 15.73 -13.16
CA THR A 53 5.39 17.12 -13.61
C THR A 53 4.37 17.47 -14.68
N ASP A 54 3.39 16.60 -14.91
CA ASP A 54 2.31 16.84 -15.86
C ASP A 54 1.41 17.98 -15.38
N ALA A 55 1.05 18.86 -16.28
CA ALA A 55 0.27 20.07 -16.00
C ALA A 55 -1.23 19.91 -16.33
N ASP A 56 -1.64 18.77 -16.86
CA ASP A 56 -3.05 18.53 -17.19
C ASP A 56 -3.87 18.17 -15.93
N ALA A 57 -5.19 17.96 -16.12
CA ALA A 57 -6.11 17.66 -15.03
C ALA A 57 -6.23 16.15 -14.70
N ASN A 58 -5.45 15.30 -15.36
CA ASN A 58 -5.47 13.87 -15.13
C ASN A 58 -4.71 13.48 -13.86
N VAL A 59 -5.03 12.30 -13.33
CA VAL A 59 -4.43 11.85 -12.08
C VAL A 59 -2.96 11.43 -12.28
N GLY A 60 -2.08 11.95 -11.44
CA GLY A 60 -0.67 11.56 -11.34
C GLY A 60 0.00 12.23 -10.12
N PRO A 61 1.06 11.65 -9.57
CA PRO A 61 1.68 10.34 -9.88
C PRO A 61 0.80 9.16 -9.46
N ASN A 62 0.98 8.01 -10.09
CA ASN A 62 0.21 6.79 -9.80
C ASN A 62 1.09 5.73 -9.13
N LEU A 63 0.56 5.07 -8.08
CA LEU A 63 1.06 3.83 -7.53
C LEU A 63 0.03 2.74 -7.79
N ASN A 64 0.37 1.76 -8.64
CA ASN A 64 -0.53 0.69 -9.03
C ASN A 64 -0.15 -0.63 -8.34
N PHE A 65 -1.07 -1.18 -7.55
CA PHE A 65 -0.97 -2.54 -7.01
C PHE A 65 -1.75 -3.47 -7.94
N TYR A 66 -1.04 -4.24 -8.77
CA TYR A 66 -1.66 -5.15 -9.72
C TYR A 66 -1.41 -6.61 -9.34
N ARG A 67 -2.46 -7.33 -8.97
CA ARG A 67 -2.44 -8.77 -8.73
C ARG A 67 -2.86 -9.49 -10.01
N ASN A 68 -1.90 -10.05 -10.73
CA ASN A 68 -2.15 -10.85 -11.92
C ASN A 68 -2.41 -12.32 -11.52
N SER A 69 -3.66 -12.63 -11.16
CA SER A 69 -4.08 -13.99 -10.82
C SER A 69 -4.66 -14.70 -12.04
N SER A 70 -4.27 -15.95 -12.26
CA SER A 70 -4.88 -16.82 -13.28
C SER A 70 -6.21 -17.43 -12.83
N SER A 71 -6.57 -17.25 -11.56
CA SER A 71 -7.81 -17.75 -10.94
C SER A 71 -8.34 -16.71 -9.95
N PRO A 72 -8.87 -15.58 -10.44
CA PRO A 72 -9.45 -14.57 -9.55
C PRO A 72 -10.71 -15.13 -8.88
N ALA A 73 -10.91 -14.82 -7.60
CA ALA A 73 -12.05 -15.23 -6.81
C ALA A 73 -12.54 -14.09 -5.94
N ASP A 74 -13.83 -14.10 -5.58
CA ASP A 74 -14.42 -13.18 -4.63
C ASP A 74 -13.70 -13.30 -3.27
N GLY A 75 -13.38 -12.16 -2.65
CA GLY A 75 -12.60 -12.08 -1.43
C GLY A 75 -11.09 -12.09 -1.61
N ASP A 76 -10.58 -12.14 -2.85
CA ASP A 76 -9.14 -12.00 -3.10
C ASP A 76 -8.63 -10.61 -2.70
N LEU A 77 -7.50 -10.55 -2.00
CA LEU A 77 -6.84 -9.30 -1.63
C LEU A 77 -6.00 -8.79 -2.80
N MET A 78 -6.30 -7.58 -3.27
CA MET A 78 -5.66 -6.97 -4.45
C MET A 78 -4.31 -6.34 -4.12
N GLY A 79 -4.20 -5.73 -2.95
CA GLY A 79 -2.99 -5.07 -2.49
C GLY A 79 -3.14 -4.59 -1.07
N GLN A 80 -2.00 -4.26 -0.45
CA GLN A 80 -1.97 -3.81 0.94
C GLN A 80 -0.85 -2.80 1.17
N ILE A 81 -1.15 -1.77 1.97
CA ILE A 81 -0.16 -0.90 2.60
C ILE A 81 -0.10 -1.30 4.08
N LYS A 82 1.08 -1.68 4.57
CA LYS A 82 1.31 -2.06 5.98
C LYS A 82 2.10 -0.99 6.71
N PHE A 83 1.71 -0.74 7.95
CA PHE A 83 2.45 0.04 8.92
C PHE A 83 3.00 -0.92 9.98
N THR A 84 4.29 -1.20 9.90
CA THR A 84 4.98 -2.15 10.78
C THR A 84 6.06 -1.45 11.58
N GLY A 85 6.33 -1.97 12.75
CA GLY A 85 7.40 -1.49 13.63
C GLY A 85 7.82 -2.60 14.58
N GLU A 86 8.85 -2.36 15.37
CA GLU A 86 9.23 -3.28 16.43
C GLU A 86 8.36 -3.06 17.67
N SER A 87 7.98 -4.15 18.32
CA SER A 87 7.34 -4.15 19.64
C SER A 87 8.39 -4.18 20.75
N ALA A 88 8.00 -3.82 21.97
CA ALA A 88 8.88 -3.89 23.15
C ALA A 88 9.43 -5.30 23.44
N GLY A 89 8.80 -6.35 22.88
CA GLY A 89 9.25 -7.74 22.95
C GLY A 89 10.22 -8.17 21.85
N SER A 90 10.80 -7.22 21.09
CA SER A 90 11.77 -7.45 19.99
C SER A 90 11.24 -8.30 18.81
N GLY A 91 10.00 -8.12 18.43
CA GLY A 91 9.40 -8.72 17.23
C GLY A 91 8.78 -7.67 16.30
N ILE A 92 8.81 -7.93 15.01
CA ILE A 92 8.09 -7.09 14.02
C ILE A 92 6.60 -7.28 14.26
N HIS A 93 5.90 -6.14 14.42
CA HIS A 93 4.46 -6.10 14.61
C HIS A 93 3.81 -5.19 13.55
N THR A 94 2.64 -5.58 13.05
CA THR A 94 1.84 -4.73 12.17
C THR A 94 0.86 -3.93 13.00
N TYR A 95 1.04 -2.62 13.08
CA TYR A 95 0.19 -1.72 13.86
C TYR A 95 -1.07 -1.30 13.12
N GLY A 96 -1.05 -1.35 11.79
CA GLY A 96 -2.21 -1.07 10.96
C GLY A 96 -1.99 -1.40 9.50
N SER A 97 -3.07 -1.43 8.74
CA SER A 97 -3.00 -1.63 7.29
C SER A 97 -4.19 -1.03 6.55
N ILE A 98 -3.96 -0.67 5.29
CA ILE A 98 -5.00 -0.38 4.31
C ILE A 98 -4.98 -1.52 3.30
N VAL A 99 -6.12 -2.19 3.13
CA VAL A 99 -6.25 -3.37 2.26
C VAL A 99 -7.33 -3.14 1.22
N MET A 100 -7.04 -3.48 -0.03
CA MET A 100 -8.03 -3.57 -1.09
C MET A 100 -8.38 -5.03 -1.35
N GLU A 101 -9.67 -5.36 -1.27
CA GLU A 101 -10.26 -6.66 -1.55
C GLU A 101 -11.18 -6.55 -2.75
N ASN A 102 -11.20 -7.54 -3.62
CA ASN A 102 -12.30 -7.64 -4.56
C ASN A 102 -13.50 -8.33 -3.89
N ASN A 103 -14.67 -7.75 -4.05
CA ASN A 103 -15.92 -8.26 -3.47
C ASN A 103 -16.82 -8.92 -4.54
N GLY A 104 -16.34 -8.98 -5.77
CA GLY A 104 -16.97 -9.63 -6.91
C GLY A 104 -16.07 -9.55 -8.13
N VAL A 105 -15.84 -10.69 -8.80
CA VAL A 105 -14.95 -10.82 -9.98
C VAL A 105 -15.73 -11.11 -11.28
N THR A 106 -17.05 -11.10 -11.24
CA THR A 106 -17.88 -11.33 -12.43
C THR A 106 -17.64 -10.22 -13.44
N ASP A 107 -17.26 -10.59 -14.67
CA ASP A 107 -16.98 -9.65 -15.77
C ASP A 107 -18.16 -8.68 -15.99
N GLY A 108 -17.87 -7.38 -15.97
CA GLY A 108 -18.84 -6.30 -16.05
C GLY A 108 -19.65 -6.04 -14.76
N GLN A 109 -19.32 -6.74 -13.66
CA GLN A 109 -19.94 -6.56 -12.35
C GLN A 109 -18.91 -6.56 -11.21
N GLU A 110 -17.68 -6.17 -11.53
CA GLU A 110 -16.59 -6.13 -10.56
C GLU A 110 -16.89 -5.19 -9.40
N GLN A 111 -16.58 -5.63 -8.19
CA GLN A 111 -16.81 -4.87 -6.97
C GLN A 111 -15.56 -4.85 -6.10
N GLY A 112 -15.35 -3.72 -5.45
CA GLY A 112 -14.22 -3.53 -4.54
C GLY A 112 -14.68 -3.24 -3.12
N LYS A 113 -13.82 -3.61 -2.16
CA LYS A 113 -13.95 -3.26 -0.74
C LYS A 113 -12.60 -2.76 -0.23
N ILE A 114 -12.57 -1.55 0.31
CA ILE A 114 -11.40 -1.01 0.99
C ILE A 114 -11.57 -1.17 2.50
N LYS A 115 -10.54 -1.67 3.18
CA LYS A 115 -10.53 -1.92 4.63
C LYS A 115 -9.39 -1.14 5.30
N PHE A 116 -9.68 -0.56 6.45
CA PHE A 116 -8.69 0.04 7.36
C PHE A 116 -8.64 -0.81 8.63
N ASN A 117 -7.49 -1.38 8.90
CA ASN A 117 -7.30 -2.27 10.04
C ASN A 117 -6.33 -1.66 11.04
N ILE A 118 -6.59 -1.88 12.32
CA ILE A 118 -5.73 -1.44 13.44
C ILE A 118 -5.45 -2.64 14.34
N SER A 119 -4.25 -2.70 14.91
CA SER A 119 -3.88 -3.71 15.90
C SER A 119 -4.63 -3.49 17.21
N MET A 120 -5.24 -4.54 17.71
CA MET A 120 -5.91 -4.58 19.02
C MET A 120 -4.94 -5.03 20.12
N PRO A 121 -5.33 -4.90 21.41
CA PRO A 121 -4.47 -5.29 22.53
C PRO A 121 -4.02 -6.76 22.54
N ASP A 122 -4.75 -7.65 21.89
CA ASP A 122 -4.39 -9.06 21.69
C ASP A 122 -3.38 -9.28 20.54
N GLY A 123 -3.02 -8.22 19.82
CA GLY A 123 -2.11 -8.24 18.67
C GLY A 123 -2.77 -8.62 17.34
N ALA A 124 -4.07 -8.92 17.29
CA ALA A 124 -4.79 -9.11 16.05
C ALA A 124 -5.07 -7.78 15.33
N LEU A 125 -5.28 -7.83 14.02
CA LEU A 125 -5.75 -6.69 13.24
C LEU A 125 -7.27 -6.75 13.14
N ALA A 126 -7.95 -5.73 13.67
CA ALA A 126 -9.39 -5.57 13.51
C ALA A 126 -9.72 -4.58 12.39
N ASN A 127 -10.78 -4.85 11.64
CA ASN A 127 -11.34 -3.95 10.64
C ASN A 127 -12.18 -2.88 11.32
N VAL A 128 -11.62 -1.69 11.47
CA VAL A 128 -12.26 -0.58 12.17
C VAL A 128 -13.06 0.34 11.25
N PHE A 129 -12.80 0.28 9.95
CA PHE A 129 -13.53 1.06 8.95
C PHE A 129 -13.43 0.37 7.59
N ASN A 130 -14.54 0.22 6.90
CA ASN A 130 -14.53 -0.26 5.51
C ASN A 130 -15.57 0.47 4.64
N ILE A 131 -15.34 0.42 3.35
CA ILE A 131 -16.24 0.92 2.32
C ILE A 131 -16.37 -0.14 1.23
N ASP A 132 -17.57 -0.53 0.93
CA ASP A 132 -17.90 -1.33 -0.26
C ASP A 132 -19.07 -0.72 -1.05
N ARG A 133 -19.56 -1.44 -2.04
CA ARG A 133 -20.69 -1.00 -2.88
C ARG A 133 -21.99 -0.76 -2.10
N THR A 134 -22.17 -1.44 -0.99
CA THR A 134 -23.46 -1.50 -0.27
C THR A 134 -23.48 -0.62 0.96
N GLU A 135 -22.33 -0.40 1.59
CA GLU A 135 -22.26 0.31 2.86
C GLU A 135 -20.89 0.95 3.15
N ILE A 136 -20.91 1.86 4.10
CA ILE A 136 -19.74 2.34 4.84
C ILE A 136 -19.93 1.85 6.28
N CYS A 137 -19.06 0.95 6.72
CA CYS A 137 -19.11 0.39 8.05
C CYS A 137 -18.00 0.94 8.94
N ILE A 138 -18.35 1.28 10.19
CA ILE A 138 -17.41 1.65 11.25
C ILE A 138 -17.50 0.55 12.30
N ASN A 139 -16.34 0.00 12.72
CA ASN A 139 -16.25 -1.06 13.71
C ASN A 139 -16.88 -2.40 13.25
N GLU A 140 -16.49 -2.86 12.04
CA GLU A 140 -16.99 -4.09 11.44
C GLU A 140 -16.79 -5.32 12.32
N ASP A 141 -15.64 -5.42 12.98
CA ASP A 141 -15.30 -6.58 13.80
C ASP A 141 -15.85 -6.49 15.24
N SER A 142 -16.71 -5.49 15.51
CA SER A 142 -17.40 -5.33 16.81
C SER A 142 -16.46 -5.19 18.01
N GLU A 143 -15.36 -4.48 17.82
CA GLU A 143 -14.41 -4.19 18.88
C GLU A 143 -14.97 -3.16 19.89
N ASP A 144 -14.34 -3.03 21.05
CA ASP A 144 -14.65 -1.98 22.04
C ASP A 144 -14.11 -0.61 21.59
N LEU A 145 -14.75 -0.04 20.57
CA LEU A 145 -14.40 1.23 19.93
C LEU A 145 -15.58 2.20 19.97
N ASP A 146 -15.31 3.38 20.53
CA ASP A 146 -16.28 4.48 20.50
C ASP A 146 -16.24 5.23 19.16
N PHE A 147 -17.40 5.47 18.58
CA PHE A 147 -17.55 6.43 17.48
C PHE A 147 -17.96 7.78 18.04
N ARG A 148 -17.07 8.78 17.97
CA ARG A 148 -17.33 10.11 18.50
C ARG A 148 -17.27 11.17 17.38
N VAL A 149 -18.34 11.98 17.29
CA VAL A 149 -18.39 13.14 16.42
C VAL A 149 -18.36 14.40 17.28
N GLU A 150 -17.33 15.20 17.11
CA GLU A 150 -17.18 16.47 17.85
C GLU A 150 -17.46 17.67 16.95
N SER A 151 -18.05 18.70 17.53
CA SER A 151 -18.28 19.97 16.88
C SER A 151 -17.93 21.12 17.84
N ASN A 152 -17.23 22.12 17.34
CA ASN A 152 -16.98 23.36 18.08
C ASN A 152 -18.10 24.37 17.77
N GLY A 153 -19.22 24.22 18.47
CA GLY A 153 -20.34 25.17 18.41
C GLY A 153 -21.30 24.97 17.24
N ASN A 154 -21.26 23.84 16.54
CA ASN A 154 -22.23 23.50 15.50
C ASN A 154 -23.36 22.63 16.08
N THR A 155 -24.61 22.98 15.79
CA THR A 155 -25.78 22.21 16.23
C THR A 155 -25.99 20.91 15.48
N HIS A 156 -25.28 20.69 14.36
CA HIS A 156 -25.37 19.49 13.50
C HIS A 156 -23.97 18.92 13.29
N ALA A 157 -23.41 18.27 14.31
CA ALA A 157 -22.12 17.61 14.21
C ALA A 157 -22.20 16.36 13.32
N LEU A 158 -23.32 15.65 13.33
CA LEU A 158 -23.69 14.59 12.43
C LEU A 158 -25.09 14.87 11.87
N PHE A 159 -25.22 14.90 10.56
CA PHE A 159 -26.49 15.03 9.86
C PHE A 159 -26.62 13.89 8.84
N VAL A 160 -27.69 13.13 8.96
CA VAL A 160 -28.06 12.06 8.03
C VAL A 160 -29.39 12.44 7.42
N ASP A 161 -29.40 12.70 6.11
CA ASP A 161 -30.61 12.98 5.31
C ASP A 161 -30.84 11.79 4.37
N GLY A 162 -32.03 11.26 4.35
CA GLY A 162 -32.42 10.07 3.59
C GLY A 162 -33.29 10.38 2.38
#